data_23a14747f89f4e9540940c9769224d02
#
_entry.id   23a14747f89f4e9540940c9769224d02
#
_cell.length_a   1.000
_cell.length_b   1.000
_cell.length_c   1.000
_cell.angle_alpha   90.00
_cell.angle_beta   90.00
_cell.angle_gamma   90.00
#
_symmetry.space_group_name_H-M   'P 1'
#
loop_
_entity.id
_entity.type
_entity.pdbx_description
1 polymer ?
#
loop_
_entity_poly.entity_id
_entity_poly.type
_entity_poly.pdbx_seq_one_letter_code
_entity_poly.pdbx_strand_id
1 'polypeptide(L)'
;MIVPYFFNENFQSMDDYSEKAYFASLIRILKYSAFLIAVMLPGVFVSVANFTPELLPPELLYKVASAELATPLPLFMEALFVNFLLEIVREAGLRLPKPIGHSVSLVAALIVGDAAVSAGIVGTPVVIVAAMTAICTFVVPSLYEPITVLRILYILAGGLLGPLGIVTLLFCMLLGMCGMNSFGIPYLSLIHISEPTRLGMI
;
A
#
# COMPACT_ATOMS: atom_id res chain seq x y z
N MET A 1 -9.17 -4.54 -28.73
CA MET A 1 -7.87 -3.96 -29.08
C MET A 1 -6.87 -4.46 -28.04
N ILE A 2 -5.85 -5.22 -28.45
CA ILE A 2 -4.85 -5.77 -27.54
C ILE A 2 -3.68 -4.78 -27.55
N VAL A 3 -3.46 -4.09 -26.41
CA VAL A 3 -2.42 -3.08 -26.24
C VAL A 3 -1.44 -3.58 -25.21
N PRO A 4 -0.11 -3.41 -25.36
CA PRO A 4 0.85 -3.73 -24.32
C PRO A 4 0.56 -2.88 -23.08
N TYR A 5 0.65 -3.51 -21.91
CA TYR A 5 0.35 -2.90 -20.62
C TYR A 5 1.64 -2.54 -19.91
N PHE A 6 1.79 -1.30 -19.48
CA PHE A 6 2.97 -0.77 -18.81
C PHE A 6 2.69 -0.41 -17.35
N PHE A 7 3.69 -0.58 -16.50
CA PHE A 7 3.59 -0.20 -15.09
C PHE A 7 3.19 1.27 -14.91
N ASN A 8 3.75 2.13 -15.73
CA ASN A 8 3.56 3.57 -15.64
C ASN A 8 2.13 4.03 -15.99
N GLU A 9 1.39 3.25 -16.78
CA GLU A 9 -0.03 3.55 -17.11
C GLU A 9 -0.94 3.51 -15.88
N ASN A 10 -0.57 2.72 -14.86
CA ASN A 10 -1.34 2.64 -13.62
C ASN A 10 -1.32 3.94 -12.80
N PHE A 11 -0.31 4.77 -13.02
CA PHE A 11 -0.16 6.05 -12.33
C PHE A 11 -0.67 7.24 -13.15
N GLN A 12 -1.11 6.99 -14.38
CA GLN A 12 -1.68 8.00 -15.25
C GLN A 12 -3.20 8.01 -15.13
N SER A 13 -3.78 9.17 -14.87
CA SER A 13 -5.21 9.41 -14.95
C SER A 13 -5.52 10.39 -16.08
N MET A 14 -6.73 10.35 -16.62
CA MET A 14 -7.18 11.30 -17.65
C MET A 14 -7.08 12.76 -17.17
N ASP A 15 -7.25 12.98 -15.88
CA ASP A 15 -7.15 14.30 -15.24
C ASP A 15 -5.75 14.90 -15.33
N ASP A 16 -4.69 14.04 -15.33
CA ASP A 16 -3.29 14.49 -15.41
C ASP A 16 -2.97 15.24 -16.71
N TYR A 17 -3.79 15.04 -17.76
CA TYR A 17 -3.61 15.69 -19.06
C TYR A 17 -4.40 16.99 -19.21
N SER A 18 -5.38 17.25 -18.35
CA SER A 18 -6.17 18.49 -18.34
C SER A 18 -5.50 19.60 -17.52
N GLU A 19 -4.57 19.24 -16.63
CA GLU A 19 -3.92 20.14 -15.70
C GLU A 19 -2.56 20.67 -16.23
N LYS A 20 -2.02 21.69 -15.54
CA LYS A 20 -0.71 22.26 -15.89
C LYS A 20 0.40 21.23 -15.64
N ALA A 21 1.40 21.16 -16.52
CA ALA A 21 2.45 20.15 -16.52
C ALA A 21 3.19 19.97 -15.18
N TYR A 22 3.46 21.06 -14.45
CA TYR A 22 4.13 20.98 -13.15
C TYR A 22 3.25 20.36 -12.07
N PHE A 23 1.94 20.62 -12.10
CA PHE A 23 0.97 20.02 -11.17
C PHE A 23 0.81 18.51 -11.47
N ALA A 24 0.65 18.15 -12.73
CA ALA A 24 0.59 16.75 -13.16
C ALA A 24 1.83 15.95 -12.73
N SER A 25 3.04 16.57 -12.82
CA SER A 25 4.27 15.92 -12.35
C SER A 25 4.27 15.70 -10.84
N LEU A 26 3.79 16.66 -10.06
CA LEU A 26 3.67 16.55 -8.60
C LEU A 26 2.70 15.41 -8.21
N ILE A 27 1.54 15.35 -8.87
CA ILE A 27 0.54 14.29 -8.62
C ILE A 27 1.11 12.91 -8.96
N ARG A 28 1.87 12.78 -10.04
CA ARG A 28 2.54 11.50 -10.38
C ARG A 28 3.54 11.07 -9.32
N ILE A 29 4.38 11.98 -8.82
CA ILE A 29 5.32 11.68 -7.73
C ILE A 29 4.54 11.25 -6.48
N LEU A 30 3.43 11.91 -6.17
CA LEU A 30 2.57 11.55 -5.04
C LEU A 30 1.97 10.15 -5.24
N LYS A 31 1.50 9.79 -6.44
CA LYS A 31 0.98 8.45 -6.73
C LYS A 31 2.05 7.36 -6.56
N TYR A 32 3.29 7.58 -7.04
CA TYR A 32 4.40 6.65 -6.83
C TYR A 32 4.75 6.49 -5.34
N SER A 33 4.83 7.60 -4.60
CA SER A 33 5.09 7.54 -3.16
C SER A 33 3.96 6.84 -2.41
N ALA A 34 2.69 7.09 -2.76
CA ALA A 34 1.54 6.40 -2.20
C ALA A 34 1.59 4.89 -2.44
N PHE A 35 1.98 4.45 -3.64
CA PHE A 35 2.17 3.04 -3.94
C PHE A 35 3.21 2.39 -3.01
N LEU A 36 4.39 3.01 -2.87
CA LEU A 36 5.45 2.48 -2.00
C LEU A 36 4.99 2.43 -0.53
N ILE A 37 4.34 3.49 -0.04
CA ILE A 37 3.79 3.55 1.31
C ILE A 37 2.72 2.46 1.50
N ALA A 38 1.78 2.31 0.57
CA ALA A 38 0.71 1.33 0.65
C ALA A 38 1.21 -0.11 0.73
N VAL A 39 2.34 -0.41 0.08
CA VAL A 39 2.94 -1.75 0.05
C VAL A 39 3.86 -1.98 1.25
N MET A 40 4.77 -1.05 1.52
CA MET A 40 5.90 -1.28 2.42
C MET A 40 5.65 -0.83 3.85
N LEU A 41 4.86 0.24 4.08
CA LEU A 41 4.77 0.90 5.38
C LEU A 41 4.42 -0.04 6.54
N PRO A 42 3.40 -0.92 6.46
CA PRO A 42 3.07 -1.79 7.59
C PRO A 42 4.16 -2.83 7.88
N GLY A 43 4.79 -3.38 6.82
CA GLY A 43 5.92 -4.29 7.00
C GLY A 43 7.15 -3.61 7.60
N VAL A 44 7.49 -2.41 7.13
CA VAL A 44 8.58 -1.60 7.67
C VAL A 44 8.30 -1.23 9.13
N PHE A 45 7.09 -0.81 9.46
CA PHE A 45 6.70 -0.48 10.83
C PHE A 45 6.90 -1.66 11.77
N VAL A 46 6.37 -2.85 11.41
CA VAL A 46 6.54 -4.08 12.20
C VAL A 46 8.02 -4.46 12.33
N SER A 47 8.77 -4.38 11.23
CA SER A 47 10.20 -4.69 11.21
C SER A 47 11.01 -3.78 12.10
N VAL A 48 10.77 -2.47 12.04
CA VAL A 48 11.50 -1.49 12.85
C VAL A 48 11.13 -1.62 14.33
N ALA A 49 9.85 -1.77 14.64
CA ALA A 49 9.41 -1.87 16.03
C ALA A 49 9.95 -3.14 16.73
N ASN A 50 10.00 -4.29 16.02
CA ASN A 50 10.43 -5.56 16.63
C ASN A 50 11.94 -5.78 16.60
N PHE A 51 12.64 -5.36 15.53
CA PHE A 51 14.05 -5.71 15.34
C PHE A 51 15.03 -4.54 15.52
N THR A 52 14.59 -3.32 15.22
CA THR A 52 15.45 -2.12 15.26
C THR A 52 14.72 -0.93 15.89
N PRO A 53 14.24 -1.06 17.14
CA PRO A 53 13.46 -0.01 17.79
C PRO A 53 14.26 1.30 17.99
N GLU A 54 15.59 1.22 17.94
CA GLU A 54 16.51 2.37 18.04
C GLU A 54 16.33 3.39 16.91
N LEU A 55 15.75 3.00 15.77
CA LEU A 55 15.45 3.90 14.67
C LEU A 55 14.23 4.81 14.93
N LEU A 56 13.40 4.45 15.91
CA LEU A 56 12.24 5.26 16.28
C LEU A 56 12.63 6.41 17.20
N PRO A 57 12.06 7.61 17.03
CA PRO A 57 12.20 8.67 18.02
C PRO A 57 11.77 8.19 19.40
N PRO A 58 12.46 8.57 20.50
CA PRO A 58 12.20 8.06 21.84
C PRO A 58 10.74 8.19 22.29
N GLU A 59 10.10 9.29 21.93
CA GLU A 59 8.67 9.51 22.27
C GLU A 59 7.74 8.54 21.56
N LEU A 60 8.02 8.24 20.28
CA LEU A 60 7.24 7.28 19.51
C LEU A 60 7.50 5.86 20.00
N LEU A 61 8.76 5.53 20.27
CA LEU A 61 9.14 4.23 20.81
C LEU A 61 8.40 3.94 22.13
N TYR A 62 8.35 4.93 23.04
CA TYR A 62 7.61 4.78 24.29
C TYR A 62 6.11 4.52 24.06
N LYS A 63 5.49 5.23 23.12
CA LYS A 63 4.07 5.02 22.78
C LYS A 63 3.82 3.66 22.17
N VAL A 64 4.69 3.19 21.28
CA VAL A 64 4.56 1.86 20.67
C VAL A 64 4.73 0.78 21.74
N ALA A 65 5.76 0.86 22.56
CA ALA A 65 6.01 -0.10 23.64
C ALA A 65 4.87 -0.13 24.68
N SER A 66 4.36 1.04 25.07
CA SER A 66 3.24 1.11 26.01
C SER A 66 1.93 0.54 25.41
N ALA A 67 1.70 0.71 24.13
CA ALA A 67 0.56 0.13 23.43
C ALA A 67 0.68 -1.40 23.35
N GLU A 68 1.87 -1.92 23.03
CA GLU A 68 2.13 -3.36 22.94
C GLU A 68 1.96 -4.07 24.30
N LEU A 69 2.37 -3.41 25.41
CA LEU A 69 2.14 -3.94 26.75
C LEU A 69 0.64 -3.99 27.14
N ALA A 70 -0.18 -3.17 26.50
CA ALA A 70 -1.61 -3.09 26.79
C ALA A 70 -2.45 -4.07 25.96
N THR A 71 -1.88 -4.71 24.94
CA THR A 71 -2.57 -5.60 24.00
C THR A 71 -2.15 -7.06 24.23
N PRO A 72 -3.06 -8.04 23.98
CA PRO A 72 -2.78 -9.46 24.18
C PRO A 72 -1.99 -10.09 23.01
N LEU A 73 -1.94 -9.41 21.86
CA LEU A 73 -1.30 -9.92 20.65
C LEU A 73 0.07 -9.26 20.42
N PRO A 74 1.06 -9.99 19.91
CA PRO A 74 2.32 -9.36 19.48
C PRO A 74 2.07 -8.45 18.27
N LEU A 75 2.85 -7.38 18.15
CA LEU A 75 2.70 -6.33 17.12
C LEU A 75 2.55 -6.88 15.70
N PHE A 76 3.30 -7.92 15.36
CA PHE A 76 3.21 -8.61 14.08
C PHE A 76 1.80 -9.18 13.81
N MET A 77 1.22 -9.86 14.80
CA MET A 77 -0.13 -10.44 14.69
C MET A 77 -1.21 -9.35 14.64
N GLU A 78 -1.04 -8.27 15.40
CA GLU A 78 -1.92 -7.10 15.33
C GLU A 78 -1.93 -6.50 13.92
N ALA A 79 -0.76 -6.30 13.34
CA ALA A 79 -0.66 -5.75 11.99
C ALA A 79 -1.33 -6.63 10.94
N LEU A 80 -1.15 -7.94 11.02
CA LEU A 80 -1.85 -8.89 10.13
C LEU A 80 -3.36 -8.84 10.34
N PHE A 81 -3.81 -8.87 11.59
CA PHE A 81 -5.22 -8.86 11.95
C PHE A 81 -5.94 -7.61 11.45
N VAL A 82 -5.37 -6.42 11.70
CA VAL A 82 -5.96 -5.15 11.25
C VAL A 82 -6.01 -5.06 9.73
N ASN A 83 -4.93 -5.45 9.04
CA ASN A 83 -4.92 -5.44 7.58
C ASN A 83 -5.94 -6.44 7.01
N PHE A 84 -6.11 -7.60 7.61
CA PHE A 84 -7.11 -8.58 7.20
C PHE A 84 -8.54 -8.06 7.43
N LEU A 85 -8.82 -7.42 8.57
CA LEU A 85 -10.12 -6.79 8.84
C LEU A 85 -10.43 -5.69 7.83
N LEU A 86 -9.47 -4.81 7.53
CA LEU A 86 -9.66 -3.76 6.53
C LEU A 86 -9.98 -4.34 5.15
N GLU A 87 -9.35 -5.46 4.78
CA GLU A 87 -9.61 -6.13 3.52
C GLU A 87 -11.03 -6.72 3.46
N ILE A 88 -11.49 -7.35 4.55
CA ILE A 88 -12.88 -7.85 4.65
C ILE A 88 -13.88 -6.70 4.52
N VAL A 89 -13.68 -5.61 5.26
CA VAL A 89 -14.58 -4.45 5.21
C VAL A 89 -14.66 -3.86 3.81
N ARG A 90 -13.54 -3.79 3.13
CA ARG A 90 -13.46 -3.31 1.77
C ARG A 90 -14.13 -4.26 0.78
N GLU A 91 -13.85 -5.55 0.83
CA GLU A 91 -14.48 -6.54 -0.03
C GLU A 91 -16.01 -6.53 0.15
N ALA A 92 -16.48 -6.40 1.40
CA ALA A 92 -17.90 -6.23 1.68
C ALA A 92 -18.48 -4.97 1.02
N GLY A 93 -17.73 -3.86 1.06
CA GLY A 93 -18.14 -2.60 0.43
C GLY A 93 -18.25 -2.66 -1.09
N LEU A 94 -17.39 -3.43 -1.74
CA LEU A 94 -17.43 -3.63 -3.20
C LEU A 94 -18.65 -4.42 -3.66
N ARG A 95 -19.21 -5.25 -2.80
CA ARG A 95 -20.41 -6.06 -3.08
C ARG A 95 -21.71 -5.32 -2.87
N LEU A 96 -21.67 -4.16 -2.20
CA LEU A 96 -22.83 -3.32 -1.99
C LEU A 96 -23.08 -2.41 -3.22
N PRO A 97 -24.33 -1.95 -3.45
CA PRO A 97 -24.63 -0.97 -4.49
C PRO A 97 -23.77 0.29 -4.32
N LYS A 98 -23.16 0.77 -5.41
CA LYS A 98 -22.19 1.88 -5.42
C LYS A 98 -22.55 3.10 -4.54
N PRO A 99 -23.81 3.59 -4.50
CA PRO A 99 -24.14 4.77 -3.68
C PRO A 99 -23.97 4.56 -2.18
N ILE A 100 -24.10 3.32 -1.71
CA ILE A 100 -24.13 2.97 -0.28
C ILE A 100 -22.81 2.29 0.14
N GLY A 101 -22.22 1.47 -0.75
CA GLY A 101 -21.08 0.62 -0.42
C GLY A 101 -19.87 1.38 0.10
N HIS A 102 -19.53 2.51 -0.51
CA HIS A 102 -18.38 3.31 -0.08
C HIS A 102 -18.59 3.92 1.32
N SER A 103 -19.77 4.47 1.58
CA SER A 103 -20.10 5.07 2.87
C SER A 103 -20.16 4.02 3.98
N VAL A 104 -20.75 2.85 3.70
CA VAL A 104 -20.83 1.73 4.66
C VAL A 104 -19.44 1.19 4.99
N SER A 105 -18.57 1.03 4.00
CA SER A 105 -17.18 0.58 4.23
C SER A 105 -16.41 1.55 5.11
N LEU A 106 -16.54 2.86 4.86
CA LEU A 106 -15.86 3.88 5.64
C LEU A 106 -16.32 3.87 7.11
N VAL A 107 -17.63 3.82 7.33
CA VAL A 107 -18.22 3.79 8.69
C VAL A 107 -17.87 2.48 9.39
N ALA A 108 -17.93 1.35 8.70
CA ALA A 108 -17.57 0.06 9.26
C ALA A 108 -16.09 0.02 9.67
N ALA A 109 -15.18 0.53 8.82
CA ALA A 109 -13.76 0.60 9.15
C ALA A 109 -13.50 1.48 10.39
N LEU A 110 -14.20 2.62 10.50
CA LEU A 110 -14.09 3.50 11.65
C LEU A 110 -14.59 2.82 12.95
N ILE A 111 -15.80 2.23 12.91
CA ILE A 111 -16.40 1.57 14.07
C ILE A 111 -15.56 0.37 14.51
N VAL A 112 -15.14 -0.48 13.58
CA VAL A 112 -14.32 -1.66 13.89
C VAL A 112 -12.94 -1.25 14.42
N GLY A 113 -12.32 -0.22 13.84
CA GLY A 113 -11.04 0.31 14.29
C GLY A 113 -11.11 0.87 15.71
N ASP A 114 -12.11 1.72 15.98
CA ASP A 114 -12.33 2.31 17.31
C ASP A 114 -12.67 1.26 18.36
N ALA A 115 -13.54 0.31 18.04
CA ALA A 115 -13.89 -0.79 18.92
C ALA A 115 -12.69 -1.70 19.24
N ALA A 116 -11.85 -2.00 18.25
CA ALA A 116 -10.67 -2.84 18.45
C ALA A 116 -9.64 -2.19 19.38
N VAL A 117 -9.43 -0.87 19.24
CA VAL A 117 -8.55 -0.08 20.12
C VAL A 117 -9.15 0.06 21.51
N SER A 118 -10.44 0.39 21.61
CA SER A 118 -11.14 0.56 22.90
C SER A 118 -11.22 -0.74 23.71
N ALA A 119 -11.31 -1.88 23.03
CA ALA A 119 -11.25 -3.20 23.64
C ALA A 119 -9.83 -3.64 24.03
N GLY A 120 -8.80 -2.88 23.68
CA GLY A 120 -7.41 -3.23 23.93
C GLY A 120 -6.92 -4.47 23.14
N ILE A 121 -7.57 -4.80 22.02
CA ILE A 121 -7.17 -5.94 21.18
C ILE A 121 -6.01 -5.53 20.26
N VAL A 122 -6.00 -4.26 19.83
CA VAL A 122 -5.01 -3.71 18.89
C VAL A 122 -4.50 -2.37 19.40
N GLY A 123 -3.20 -2.16 19.29
CA GLY A 123 -2.55 -0.90 19.64
C GLY A 123 -2.87 0.23 18.66
N THR A 124 -3.07 1.43 19.19
CA THR A 124 -3.34 2.64 18.39
C THR A 124 -2.29 2.89 17.28
N PRO A 125 -0.97 2.68 17.48
CA PRO A 125 0.02 2.89 16.44
C PRO A 125 -0.19 2.00 15.21
N VAL A 126 -0.58 0.74 15.43
CA VAL A 126 -0.85 -0.22 14.35
C VAL A 126 -2.05 0.22 13.51
N VAL A 127 -3.11 0.71 14.17
CA VAL A 127 -4.32 1.20 13.47
C VAL A 127 -4.00 2.44 12.64
N ILE A 128 -3.17 3.36 13.15
CA ILE A 128 -2.75 4.55 12.39
C ILE A 128 -1.97 4.15 11.13
N VAL A 129 -1.02 3.23 11.24
CA VAL A 129 -0.25 2.72 10.11
C VAL A 129 -1.16 2.02 9.10
N ALA A 130 -2.09 1.20 9.54
CA ALA A 130 -3.04 0.51 8.69
C ALA A 130 -3.99 1.50 7.97
N ALA A 131 -4.48 2.52 8.67
CA ALA A 131 -5.31 3.58 8.07
C ALA A 131 -4.54 4.36 6.99
N MET A 132 -3.28 4.72 7.27
CA MET A 132 -2.42 5.42 6.30
C MET A 132 -2.22 4.58 5.03
N THR A 133 -1.95 3.29 5.18
CA THR A 133 -1.80 2.38 4.03
C THR A 133 -3.09 2.20 3.24
N ALA A 134 -4.24 2.15 3.91
CA ALA A 134 -5.53 2.09 3.25
C ALA A 134 -5.81 3.34 2.42
N ILE A 135 -5.54 4.53 2.96
CA ILE A 135 -5.69 5.81 2.24
C ILE A 135 -4.76 5.83 1.01
N CYS A 136 -3.49 5.45 1.17
CA CYS A 136 -2.53 5.39 0.07
C CYS A 136 -2.96 4.40 -1.03
N THR A 137 -3.62 3.31 -0.68
CA THR A 137 -4.15 2.34 -1.65
C THR A 137 -5.25 2.95 -2.53
N PHE A 138 -6.07 3.86 -1.99
CA PHE A 138 -7.10 4.55 -2.77
C PHE A 138 -6.54 5.54 -3.80
N VAL A 139 -5.31 6.01 -3.59
CA VAL A 139 -4.64 6.93 -4.54
C VAL A 139 -4.28 6.21 -5.86
N VAL A 140 -4.06 4.88 -5.81
CA VAL A 140 -3.68 4.08 -6.99
C VAL A 140 -4.63 2.87 -7.14
N PRO A 141 -5.89 3.10 -7.52
CA PRO A 141 -6.91 2.04 -7.54
C PRO A 141 -6.63 0.94 -8.56
N SER A 142 -5.90 1.23 -9.64
CA SER A 142 -5.54 0.27 -10.68
C SER A 142 -4.58 -0.84 -10.21
N LEU A 143 -3.78 -0.59 -9.17
CA LEU A 143 -2.82 -1.55 -8.61
C LEU A 143 -3.29 -2.16 -7.29
N TYR A 144 -4.58 -2.09 -7.00
CA TYR A 144 -5.11 -2.52 -5.72
C TYR A 144 -4.82 -4.00 -5.40
N GLU A 145 -5.14 -4.90 -6.34
CA GLU A 145 -4.95 -6.34 -6.13
C GLU A 145 -3.48 -6.70 -5.81
N PRO A 146 -2.48 -6.28 -6.62
CA PRO A 146 -1.09 -6.54 -6.28
C PRO A 146 -0.63 -5.85 -5.00
N ILE A 147 -1.13 -4.64 -4.68
CA ILE A 147 -0.79 -3.94 -3.44
C ILE A 147 -1.21 -4.76 -2.22
N THR A 148 -2.42 -5.31 -2.22
CA THR A 148 -2.93 -6.10 -1.10
C THR A 148 -2.08 -7.35 -0.85
N VAL A 149 -1.76 -8.10 -1.89
CA VAL A 149 -0.93 -9.29 -1.79
C VAL A 149 0.49 -8.95 -1.32
N LEU A 150 1.11 -7.96 -1.96
CA LEU A 150 2.46 -7.52 -1.59
C LEU A 150 2.53 -7.01 -0.15
N ARG A 151 1.54 -6.23 0.30
CA ARG A 151 1.47 -5.72 1.67
C ARG A 151 1.49 -6.84 2.70
N ILE A 152 0.70 -7.89 2.51
CA ILE A 152 0.70 -9.07 3.39
C ILE A 152 2.09 -9.73 3.40
N LEU A 153 2.71 -9.90 2.22
CA LEU A 153 4.06 -10.45 2.11
C LEU A 153 5.10 -9.58 2.83
N TYR A 154 5.00 -8.24 2.73
CA TYR A 154 5.89 -7.33 3.45
C TYR A 154 5.70 -7.38 4.97
N ILE A 155 4.48 -7.53 5.46
CA ILE A 155 4.21 -7.72 6.89
C ILE A 155 4.85 -9.03 7.37
N LEU A 156 4.66 -10.13 6.61
CA LEU A 156 5.26 -11.43 6.93
C LEU A 156 6.79 -11.37 6.91
N ALA A 157 7.37 -10.78 5.87
CA ALA A 157 8.82 -10.65 5.74
C ALA A 157 9.40 -9.74 6.86
N GLY A 158 8.75 -8.62 7.14
CA GLY A 158 9.14 -7.70 8.21
C GLY A 158 9.02 -8.29 9.61
N GLY A 159 7.99 -9.09 9.86
CA GLY A 159 7.77 -9.73 11.15
C GLY A 159 8.66 -10.94 11.42
N LEU A 160 9.05 -11.69 10.39
CA LEU A 160 9.86 -12.90 10.52
C LEU A 160 11.36 -12.67 10.34
N LEU A 161 11.74 -11.88 9.34
CA LEU A 161 13.13 -11.63 8.93
C LEU A 161 13.62 -10.22 9.27
N GLY A 162 12.74 -9.36 9.76
CA GLY A 162 13.07 -7.98 10.09
C GLY A 162 13.46 -7.14 8.87
N PRO A 163 14.39 -6.17 9.03
CA PRO A 163 14.79 -5.25 7.95
C PRO A 163 15.40 -5.98 6.75
N LEU A 164 16.07 -7.11 6.98
CA LEU A 164 16.61 -7.95 5.93
C LEU A 164 15.52 -8.52 5.02
N GLY A 165 14.40 -8.96 5.62
CA GLY A 165 13.23 -9.44 4.88
C GLY A 165 12.61 -8.35 4.00
N ILE A 166 12.51 -7.13 4.50
CA ILE A 166 12.00 -5.99 3.72
C ILE A 166 12.88 -5.71 2.51
N VAL A 167 14.21 -5.65 2.70
CA VAL A 167 15.16 -5.35 1.62
C VAL A 167 15.17 -6.48 0.59
N THR A 168 15.22 -7.74 1.01
CA THR A 168 15.21 -8.88 0.08
C THR A 168 13.93 -8.95 -0.72
N LEU A 169 12.77 -8.71 -0.10
CA LEU A 169 11.49 -8.69 -0.80
C LEU A 169 11.39 -7.51 -1.79
N LEU A 170 11.94 -6.34 -1.43
CA LEU A 170 12.03 -5.21 -2.34
C LEU A 170 12.86 -5.55 -3.59
N PHE A 171 14.03 -6.18 -3.42
CA PHE A 171 14.84 -6.62 -4.55
C PHE A 171 14.12 -7.67 -5.39
N CYS A 172 13.46 -8.65 -4.78
CA CYS A 172 12.66 -9.64 -5.50
C CYS A 172 11.53 -9.00 -6.30
N MET A 173 10.83 -8.02 -5.72
CA MET A 173 9.79 -7.26 -6.42
C MET A 173 10.35 -6.50 -7.62
N LEU A 174 11.46 -5.77 -7.45
CA LEU A 174 12.10 -5.02 -8.54
C LEU A 174 12.59 -5.95 -9.64
N LEU A 175 13.26 -7.05 -9.30
CA LEU A 175 13.71 -8.05 -10.28
C LEU A 175 12.53 -8.68 -11.01
N GLY A 176 11.45 -9.00 -10.31
CA GLY A 176 10.23 -9.51 -10.92
C GLY A 176 9.63 -8.53 -11.93
N MET A 177 9.57 -7.24 -11.58
CA MET A 177 9.08 -6.20 -12.48
C MET A 177 9.99 -6.00 -13.70
N CYS A 178 11.31 -6.08 -13.53
CA CYS A 178 12.26 -5.99 -14.63
C CYS A 178 12.19 -7.20 -15.58
N GLY A 179 11.85 -8.38 -15.05
CA GLY A 179 11.74 -9.62 -15.84
C GLY A 179 10.42 -9.77 -16.60
N MET A 180 9.39 -8.98 -16.25
CA MET A 180 8.10 -9.06 -16.93
C MET A 180 8.14 -8.39 -18.30
N ASN A 181 7.66 -9.11 -19.31
CA ASN A 181 7.50 -8.61 -20.68
C ASN A 181 6.03 -8.66 -21.07
N SER A 182 5.48 -7.55 -21.54
CA SER A 182 4.13 -7.45 -22.10
C SER A 182 4.22 -7.35 -23.62
N PHE A 183 3.82 -8.42 -24.34
CA PHE A 183 3.87 -8.49 -25.81
C PHE A 183 5.27 -8.17 -26.40
N GLY A 184 6.35 -8.66 -25.75
CA GLY A 184 7.72 -8.45 -26.21
C GLY A 184 8.33 -7.10 -25.80
N ILE A 185 7.61 -6.27 -25.06
CA ILE A 185 8.09 -4.99 -24.56
C ILE A 185 8.30 -5.10 -23.04
N PRO A 186 9.45 -4.62 -22.50
CA PRO A 186 9.69 -4.64 -21.06
C PRO A 186 8.63 -3.84 -20.29
N TYR A 187 8.10 -4.41 -19.21
CA TYR A 187 7.02 -3.82 -18.41
C TYR A 187 7.37 -2.43 -17.81
N LEU A 188 8.66 -2.21 -17.48
CA LEU A 188 9.18 -0.93 -16.96
C LEU A 188 9.64 0.03 -18.06
N SER A 189 9.38 -0.25 -19.36
CA SER A 189 9.83 0.63 -20.44
C SER A 189 9.10 1.96 -20.43
N LEU A 190 9.85 3.04 -20.29
CA LEU A 190 9.36 4.43 -20.40
C LEU A 190 9.40 4.96 -21.84
N ILE A 191 10.19 4.32 -22.71
CA ILE A 191 10.48 4.82 -24.05
C ILE A 191 9.25 4.79 -24.95
N HIS A 192 8.41 3.77 -24.79
CA HIS A 192 7.20 3.60 -25.61
C HIS A 192 6.04 4.55 -25.25
N ILE A 193 6.11 5.25 -24.12
CA ILE A 193 5.11 6.26 -23.72
C ILE A 193 5.29 7.55 -24.55
N SER A 194 6.52 7.83 -25.00
CA SER A 194 6.83 9.04 -25.80
C SER A 194 6.72 8.82 -27.32
N GLU A 195 6.54 7.58 -27.79
CA GLU A 195 6.52 7.25 -29.23
C GLU A 195 5.16 6.95 -29.88
N PRO A 196 3.96 7.06 -29.22
CA PRO A 196 2.70 6.81 -29.91
C PRO A 196 2.43 7.78 -31.07
N THR A 197 3.16 8.89 -31.15
CA THR A 197 3.00 9.90 -32.21
C THR A 197 3.71 9.56 -33.49
N ARG A 198 4.70 8.66 -33.52
CA ARG A 198 5.43 8.32 -34.75
C ARG A 198 4.76 7.24 -35.61
N LEU A 199 3.96 6.34 -34.98
CA LEU A 199 3.23 5.29 -35.70
C LEU A 199 1.90 5.75 -36.28
N GLY A 200 1.41 6.92 -35.93
CA GLY A 200 0.17 7.52 -36.47
C GLY A 200 0.36 8.43 -37.68
N MET A 201 1.58 8.55 -38.19
CA MET A 201 1.91 9.39 -39.34
C MET A 201 2.42 8.59 -40.56
N ILE A 202 1.96 7.34 -40.73
CA ILE A 202 2.09 6.59 -41.98
C ILE A 202 0.72 6.21 -42.45
#